data_e5f69c443b617fc7ef8624536ab5ab8e
#
_entry.id   e5f69c443b617fc7ef8624536ab5ab8e
#
_cell.length_a   1.000
_cell.length_b   1.000
_cell.length_c   1.000
_cell.angle_alpha   90.00
_cell.angle_beta   90.00
_cell.angle_gamma   90.00
#
_symmetry.space_group_name_H-M   'P 1'
#
loop_
_entity.id
_entity.type
_entity.pdbx_description
1 polymer ?
#
loop_
_entity_poly.entity_id
_entity_poly.type
_entity_poly.pdbx_seq_one_letter_code
_entity_poly.pdbx_strand_id
1 'polypeptide(L)'
;MPSASVLVPIYNVERYLPACLESLRAQRGDFEFVCLDDGSTDGSAKIAAEFVEKDDRFRLIQKTNSGYGDTLNRGLAEARGEYVGILESDDVMYPDALEALLRAAHDTRADLAKGTYSLWWSADGRDVVQHEVPQRLLGKALRPREHDFCYLLKPTDWSCLYRAEWLSREGIRFLATPGAAFQDTSFMFKALCSTDRAVFLDVPIVRYRQDNEGSSINSESKAYAVCGEYDEIERWLALHADDAFAARMRLGFQVSKLNAYLWNLDRLGDDLAPEFAHRIASEFSAYAARGEIDWPAWDAWKATNLRALLRDPEHYLDVRRRYHGPGAAAKARFALHLAGPAGLAQALGGRRG
;
A
#
# COMPACT_ATOMS: atom_id res chain seq x y z
N MET A 1 -25.89 11.21 9.70
CA MET A 1 -24.46 11.17 9.32
C MET A 1 -24.23 9.75 8.78
N PRO A 2 -23.72 9.61 7.56
CA PRO A 2 -23.48 8.27 6.99
C PRO A 2 -22.57 7.43 7.87
N SER A 3 -22.76 6.12 7.88
CA SER A 3 -21.87 5.21 8.61
C SER A 3 -20.45 5.17 8.02
N ALA A 4 -20.37 5.32 6.69
CA ALA A 4 -19.08 5.46 6.02
C ALA A 4 -19.21 6.30 4.74
N SER A 5 -18.13 7.04 4.42
CA SER A 5 -17.88 7.66 3.11
C SER A 5 -16.84 6.83 2.36
N VAL A 6 -17.11 6.45 1.12
CA VAL A 6 -16.11 5.82 0.24
C VAL A 6 -15.63 6.85 -0.80
N LEU A 7 -14.34 7.11 -0.80
CA LEU A 7 -13.67 8.01 -1.74
C LEU A 7 -13.28 7.26 -3.00
N VAL A 8 -13.65 7.77 -4.15
CA VAL A 8 -13.31 7.17 -5.46
C VAL A 8 -12.50 8.21 -6.24
N PRO A 9 -11.17 8.12 -6.26
CA PRO A 9 -10.32 8.98 -7.08
C PRO A 9 -10.47 8.61 -8.56
N ILE A 10 -10.77 9.59 -9.40
CA ILE A 10 -11.09 9.38 -10.81
C ILE A 10 -10.17 10.24 -11.68
N TYR A 11 -9.45 9.60 -12.62
CA TYR A 11 -8.71 10.30 -13.65
C TYR A 11 -8.53 9.41 -14.90
N ASN A 12 -9.27 9.72 -15.97
CA ASN A 12 -9.19 9.03 -17.27
C ASN A 12 -9.37 7.51 -17.16
N VAL A 13 -10.49 7.06 -16.59
CA VAL A 13 -10.80 5.64 -16.34
C VAL A 13 -12.20 5.23 -16.86
N GLU A 14 -12.72 5.90 -17.88
CA GLU A 14 -14.07 5.69 -18.40
C GLU A 14 -14.40 4.23 -18.68
N ARG A 15 -13.39 3.41 -19.05
CA ARG A 15 -13.55 1.99 -19.36
C ARG A 15 -13.95 1.15 -18.13
N TYR A 16 -13.41 1.48 -16.95
CA TYR A 16 -13.54 0.66 -15.73
C TYR A 16 -14.53 1.24 -14.73
N LEU A 17 -14.69 2.55 -14.73
CA LEU A 17 -15.50 3.32 -13.78
C LEU A 17 -16.93 2.81 -13.63
N PRO A 18 -17.67 2.40 -14.68
CA PRO A 18 -19.03 1.90 -14.51
C PRO A 18 -19.13 0.68 -13.58
N ALA A 19 -18.19 -0.28 -13.71
CA ALA A 19 -18.17 -1.48 -12.87
C ALA A 19 -17.80 -1.15 -11.41
N CYS A 20 -16.87 -0.21 -11.21
CA CYS A 20 -16.50 0.31 -9.90
C CYS A 20 -17.71 0.92 -9.19
N LEU A 21 -18.36 1.91 -9.81
CA LEU A 21 -19.49 2.64 -9.20
C LEU A 21 -20.71 1.72 -9.01
N GLU A 22 -20.96 0.77 -9.91
CA GLU A 22 -22.01 -0.21 -9.75
C GLU A 22 -21.80 -1.11 -8.52
N SER A 23 -20.54 -1.48 -8.23
CA SER A 23 -20.21 -2.26 -7.05
C SER A 23 -20.47 -1.50 -5.75
N LEU A 24 -20.31 -0.18 -5.75
CA LEU A 24 -20.68 0.69 -4.64
C LEU A 24 -22.18 0.86 -4.53
N ARG A 25 -22.87 1.04 -5.65
CA ARG A 25 -24.35 1.13 -5.68
C ARG A 25 -25.00 -0.12 -5.09
N ALA A 26 -24.40 -1.28 -5.29
CA ALA A 26 -24.85 -2.56 -4.74
C ALA A 26 -24.64 -2.69 -3.23
N GLN A 27 -23.81 -1.87 -2.58
CA GLN A 27 -23.63 -1.90 -1.13
C GLN A 27 -24.90 -1.47 -0.40
N ARG A 28 -25.23 -2.18 0.68
CA ARG A 28 -26.43 -1.93 1.50
C ARG A 28 -26.03 -1.19 2.77
N GLY A 29 -26.74 -0.13 3.11
CA GLY A 29 -26.51 0.64 4.33
C GLY A 29 -26.54 2.15 4.09
N ASP A 30 -26.35 2.90 5.16
CA ASP A 30 -26.27 4.36 5.14
C ASP A 30 -24.84 4.79 4.79
N PHE A 31 -24.55 4.85 3.50
CA PHE A 31 -23.23 5.16 2.94
C PHE A 31 -23.27 6.42 2.07
N GLU A 32 -22.14 7.09 1.97
CA GLU A 32 -21.87 8.15 1.03
C GLU A 32 -20.75 7.70 0.08
N PHE A 33 -20.90 7.95 -1.22
CA PHE A 33 -19.90 7.64 -2.25
C PHE A 33 -19.44 8.94 -2.89
N VAL A 34 -18.18 9.32 -2.65
CA VAL A 34 -17.63 10.59 -3.11
C VAL A 34 -16.73 10.35 -4.31
N CYS A 35 -17.26 10.60 -5.50
CA CYS A 35 -16.50 10.59 -6.75
C CYS A 35 -15.64 11.85 -6.83
N LEU A 36 -14.33 11.70 -6.94
CA LEU A 36 -13.33 12.77 -6.95
C LEU A 36 -12.68 12.82 -8.33
N ASP A 37 -13.26 13.60 -9.25
CA ASP A 37 -12.71 13.73 -10.60
C ASP A 37 -11.55 14.74 -10.61
N ASP A 38 -10.35 14.23 -10.81
CA ASP A 38 -9.09 14.98 -10.87
C ASP A 38 -8.82 15.57 -12.27
N GLY A 39 -9.86 16.12 -12.90
CA GLY A 39 -9.76 16.80 -14.19
C GLY A 39 -9.64 15.82 -15.37
N SER A 40 -10.47 14.78 -15.40
CA SER A 40 -10.53 13.84 -16.52
C SER A 40 -10.85 14.51 -17.83
N THR A 41 -10.26 14.03 -18.91
CA THR A 41 -10.46 14.49 -20.29
C THR A 41 -11.24 13.50 -21.16
N ASP A 42 -11.54 12.33 -20.62
CA ASP A 42 -12.39 11.30 -21.21
C ASP A 42 -13.84 11.36 -20.68
N GLY A 43 -14.63 10.29 -20.87
CA GLY A 43 -16.02 10.20 -20.41
C GLY A 43 -16.21 10.00 -18.92
N SER A 44 -15.14 9.92 -18.09
CA SER A 44 -15.21 9.56 -16.68
C SER A 44 -16.11 10.50 -15.86
N ALA A 45 -15.95 11.82 -16.02
CA ALA A 45 -16.77 12.81 -15.31
C ALA A 45 -18.27 12.68 -15.63
N LYS A 46 -18.60 12.41 -16.90
CA LYS A 46 -19.98 12.19 -17.34
C LYS A 46 -20.56 10.93 -16.71
N ILE A 47 -19.80 9.83 -16.69
CA ILE A 47 -20.24 8.58 -16.06
C ILE A 47 -20.53 8.81 -14.58
N ALA A 48 -19.62 9.47 -13.83
CA ALA A 48 -19.83 9.77 -12.42
C ALA A 48 -21.09 10.63 -12.19
N ALA A 49 -21.33 11.64 -13.01
CA ALA A 49 -22.53 12.47 -12.95
C ALA A 49 -23.83 11.66 -13.13
N GLU A 50 -23.83 10.67 -14.05
CA GLU A 50 -25.00 9.81 -14.25
C GLU A 50 -25.34 8.94 -13.02
N PHE A 51 -24.34 8.55 -12.20
CA PHE A 51 -24.56 7.85 -10.94
C PHE A 51 -25.15 8.79 -9.87
N VAL A 52 -24.66 10.03 -9.79
CA VAL A 52 -25.21 11.06 -8.89
C VAL A 52 -26.69 11.33 -9.19
N GLU A 53 -27.09 11.36 -10.48
CA GLU A 53 -28.49 11.57 -10.86
C GLU A 53 -29.41 10.40 -10.46
N LYS A 54 -28.88 9.17 -10.34
CA LYS A 54 -29.65 7.95 -10.12
C LYS A 54 -29.68 7.48 -8.67
N ASP A 55 -28.77 7.93 -7.82
CA ASP A 55 -28.64 7.47 -6.44
C ASP A 55 -28.05 8.59 -5.56
N ASP A 56 -28.86 9.12 -4.64
CA ASP A 56 -28.54 10.24 -3.74
C ASP A 56 -27.34 9.98 -2.81
N ARG A 57 -26.88 8.74 -2.71
CA ARG A 57 -25.67 8.40 -1.95
C ARG A 57 -24.39 8.85 -2.65
N PHE A 58 -24.44 9.09 -3.97
CA PHE A 58 -23.30 9.55 -4.75
C PHE A 58 -23.19 11.07 -4.74
N ARG A 59 -21.96 11.56 -4.64
CA ARG A 59 -21.58 12.97 -4.87
C ARG A 59 -20.41 13.02 -5.83
N LEU A 60 -20.38 14.03 -6.69
CA LEU A 60 -19.27 14.31 -7.59
C LEU A 60 -18.58 15.61 -7.17
N ILE A 61 -17.27 15.56 -7.00
CA ILE A 61 -16.39 16.72 -6.81
C ILE A 61 -15.43 16.74 -7.98
N GLN A 62 -15.49 17.78 -8.78
CA GLN A 62 -14.58 18.00 -9.91
C GLN A 62 -13.54 19.05 -9.56
N LYS A 63 -12.30 18.83 -9.93
CA LYS A 63 -11.20 19.75 -9.71
C LYS A 63 -10.18 19.71 -10.84
N THR A 64 -9.32 20.70 -10.92
CA THR A 64 -8.16 20.67 -11.80
C THR A 64 -7.20 19.57 -11.32
N ASN A 65 -6.58 18.86 -12.27
CA ASN A 65 -5.63 17.80 -11.95
C ASN A 65 -4.49 18.29 -11.04
N SER A 66 -4.33 17.62 -9.92
CA SER A 66 -3.28 17.91 -8.93
C SER A 66 -2.65 16.63 -8.36
N GLY A 67 -3.06 15.47 -8.87
CA GLY A 67 -2.53 14.17 -8.49
C GLY A 67 -3.35 13.45 -7.42
N TYR A 68 -3.10 12.17 -7.31
CA TYR A 68 -3.84 11.20 -6.50
C TYR A 68 -3.89 11.58 -5.00
N GLY A 69 -2.73 11.89 -4.41
CA GLY A 69 -2.66 12.20 -2.98
C GLY A 69 -3.43 13.47 -2.60
N ASP A 70 -3.34 14.53 -3.42
CA ASP A 70 -4.12 15.76 -3.21
C ASP A 70 -5.62 15.50 -3.39
N THR A 71 -6.00 14.70 -4.38
CA THR A 71 -7.38 14.32 -4.63
C THR A 71 -7.98 13.56 -3.46
N LEU A 72 -7.28 12.57 -2.91
CA LEU A 72 -7.73 11.87 -1.71
C LEU A 72 -7.75 12.76 -0.47
N ASN A 73 -6.77 13.65 -0.29
CA ASN A 73 -6.80 14.63 0.80
C ASN A 73 -8.02 15.57 0.72
N ARG A 74 -8.40 15.96 -0.48
CA ARG A 74 -9.67 16.69 -0.70
C ARG A 74 -10.87 15.84 -0.30
N GLY A 75 -10.89 14.56 -0.69
CA GLY A 75 -11.94 13.62 -0.30
C GLY A 75 -12.03 13.42 1.22
N LEU A 76 -10.90 13.27 1.90
CA LEU A 76 -10.85 13.18 3.37
C LEU A 76 -11.43 14.41 4.07
N ALA A 77 -11.25 15.61 3.51
CA ALA A 77 -11.81 16.85 4.05
C ALA A 77 -13.31 17.00 3.77
N GLU A 78 -13.82 16.38 2.72
CA GLU A 78 -15.22 16.47 2.29
C GLU A 78 -16.09 15.30 2.78
N ALA A 79 -15.49 14.23 3.28
CA ALA A 79 -16.19 13.04 3.79
C ALA A 79 -17.06 13.40 5.00
N ARG A 80 -18.27 12.83 5.05
CA ARG A 80 -19.27 13.08 6.09
C ARG A 80 -19.55 11.84 6.95
N GLY A 81 -19.01 10.67 6.57
CA GLY A 81 -19.20 9.42 7.27
C GLY A 81 -18.40 9.32 8.58
N GLU A 82 -18.88 8.49 9.49
CA GLU A 82 -18.13 8.15 10.72
C GLU A 82 -16.79 7.50 10.36
N TYR A 83 -16.80 6.65 9.33
CA TYR A 83 -15.61 6.05 8.75
C TYR A 83 -15.38 6.52 7.32
N VAL A 84 -14.15 6.42 6.86
CA VAL A 84 -13.77 6.69 5.47
C VAL A 84 -13.08 5.47 4.89
N GLY A 85 -13.51 5.04 3.72
CA GLY A 85 -12.86 4.04 2.87
C GLY A 85 -12.42 4.64 1.56
N ILE A 86 -11.63 3.88 0.81
CA ILE A 86 -11.16 4.24 -0.53
C ILE A 86 -11.50 3.08 -1.46
N LEU A 87 -11.87 3.37 -2.69
CA LEU A 87 -11.99 2.39 -3.76
C LEU A 87 -11.34 2.97 -5.01
N GLU A 88 -10.31 2.28 -5.53
CA GLU A 88 -9.70 2.65 -6.80
C GLU A 88 -10.71 2.52 -7.93
N SER A 89 -10.71 3.50 -8.84
CA SER A 89 -11.74 3.63 -9.87
C SER A 89 -11.71 2.56 -10.98
N ASP A 90 -10.69 1.73 -11.00
CA ASP A 90 -10.57 0.56 -11.89
C ASP A 90 -10.85 -0.79 -11.18
N ASP A 91 -11.10 -0.74 -9.87
CA ASP A 91 -11.37 -1.91 -9.04
C ASP A 91 -12.88 -2.12 -8.78
N VAL A 92 -13.21 -3.25 -8.14
CA VAL A 92 -14.59 -3.64 -7.84
C VAL A 92 -14.70 -4.09 -6.39
N MET A 93 -15.62 -3.49 -5.63
CA MET A 93 -15.87 -3.88 -4.26
C MET A 93 -16.72 -5.18 -4.19
N TYR A 94 -16.38 -6.06 -3.26
CA TYR A 94 -17.18 -7.27 -3.00
C TYR A 94 -18.53 -6.91 -2.38
N PRO A 95 -19.59 -7.72 -2.62
CA PRO A 95 -20.86 -7.56 -1.92
C PRO A 95 -20.67 -7.59 -0.39
N ASP A 96 -21.45 -6.77 0.31
CA ASP A 96 -21.48 -6.66 1.78
C ASP A 96 -20.11 -6.31 2.44
N ALA A 97 -19.14 -5.86 1.65
CA ALA A 97 -17.77 -5.54 2.12
C ALA A 97 -17.77 -4.41 3.17
N LEU A 98 -18.52 -3.35 2.92
CA LEU A 98 -18.62 -2.21 3.86
C LEU A 98 -19.30 -2.63 5.17
N GLU A 99 -20.35 -3.45 5.09
CA GLU A 99 -21.02 -3.95 6.29
C GLU A 99 -20.06 -4.81 7.14
N ALA A 100 -19.28 -5.69 6.52
CA ALA A 100 -18.32 -6.54 7.22
C ALA A 100 -17.25 -5.72 7.95
N LEU A 101 -16.68 -4.71 7.28
CA LEU A 101 -15.69 -3.81 7.89
C LEU A 101 -16.28 -2.96 9.02
N LEU A 102 -17.45 -2.37 8.83
CA LEU A 102 -18.12 -1.55 9.84
C LEU A 102 -18.48 -2.36 11.08
N ARG A 103 -19.04 -3.56 10.91
CA ARG A 103 -19.36 -4.44 12.03
C ARG A 103 -18.10 -4.72 12.85
N ALA A 104 -17.01 -5.12 12.21
CA ALA A 104 -15.75 -5.38 12.90
C ALA A 104 -15.19 -4.14 13.59
N ALA A 105 -15.26 -2.97 12.94
CA ALA A 105 -14.82 -1.70 13.50
C ALA A 105 -15.64 -1.33 14.75
N HIS A 106 -16.96 -1.45 14.72
CA HIS A 106 -17.85 -1.15 15.85
C HIS A 106 -17.66 -2.15 16.99
N ASP A 107 -17.67 -3.47 16.71
CA ASP A 107 -17.50 -4.51 17.72
C ASP A 107 -16.19 -4.39 18.51
N THR A 108 -15.14 -3.97 17.82
CA THR A 108 -13.81 -3.80 18.41
C THR A 108 -13.50 -2.35 18.80
N ARG A 109 -14.35 -1.38 18.45
CA ARG A 109 -14.11 0.07 18.57
C ARG A 109 -12.80 0.46 17.88
N ALA A 110 -12.51 -0.13 16.73
CA ALA A 110 -11.27 0.10 16.02
C ALA A 110 -11.27 1.45 15.31
N ASP A 111 -10.10 2.10 15.27
CA ASP A 111 -9.84 3.27 14.43
C ASP A 111 -9.57 2.86 12.98
N LEU A 112 -9.06 1.63 12.79
CA LEU A 112 -8.76 1.05 11.49
C LEU A 112 -9.30 -0.37 11.42
N ALA A 113 -10.17 -0.66 10.45
CA ALA A 113 -10.59 -2.01 10.09
C ALA A 113 -10.08 -2.34 8.69
N LYS A 114 -9.33 -3.44 8.57
CA LYS A 114 -8.75 -3.88 7.30
C LYS A 114 -9.22 -5.26 6.95
N GLY A 115 -9.77 -5.41 5.75
CA GLY A 115 -10.02 -6.72 5.15
C GLY A 115 -8.87 -7.18 4.26
N THR A 116 -9.06 -8.33 3.62
CA THR A 116 -8.16 -8.79 2.57
C THR A 116 -8.68 -8.36 1.19
N TYR A 117 -8.05 -8.83 0.13
CA TYR A 117 -8.41 -8.53 -1.25
C TYR A 117 -8.12 -9.73 -2.15
N SER A 118 -8.58 -9.67 -3.38
CA SER A 118 -8.18 -10.64 -4.39
C SER A 118 -7.44 -9.97 -5.55
N LEU A 119 -6.56 -10.72 -6.18
CA LEU A 119 -6.01 -10.39 -7.48
C LEU A 119 -7.00 -10.86 -8.54
N TRP A 120 -7.50 -9.93 -9.35
CA TRP A 120 -8.57 -10.21 -10.31
C TRP A 120 -8.19 -9.87 -11.75
N TRP A 121 -8.35 -10.84 -12.64
CA TRP A 121 -8.20 -10.66 -14.09
C TRP A 121 -9.59 -10.71 -14.72
N SER A 122 -10.10 -9.58 -15.15
CA SER A 122 -11.46 -9.47 -15.68
C SER A 122 -11.63 -10.18 -17.03
N ALA A 123 -10.56 -10.35 -17.78
CA ALA A 123 -10.56 -10.97 -19.12
C ALA A 123 -10.87 -12.48 -19.05
N ASP A 124 -10.39 -13.19 -18.03
CA ASP A 124 -10.58 -14.65 -17.88
C ASP A 124 -11.37 -15.03 -16.62
N GLY A 125 -11.78 -14.03 -15.80
CA GLY A 125 -12.55 -14.24 -14.58
C GLY A 125 -11.73 -14.82 -13.43
N ARG A 126 -10.42 -14.93 -13.54
CA ARG A 126 -9.55 -15.43 -12.47
C ARG A 126 -9.56 -14.46 -11.29
N ASP A 127 -9.78 -15.02 -10.10
CA ASP A 127 -9.94 -14.28 -8.86
C ASP A 127 -9.21 -15.03 -7.72
N VAL A 128 -8.12 -14.46 -7.18
CA VAL A 128 -7.21 -15.13 -6.24
C VAL A 128 -7.12 -14.32 -4.95
N VAL A 129 -7.83 -14.77 -3.92
CA VAL A 129 -7.83 -14.13 -2.59
C VAL A 129 -6.44 -14.19 -1.97
N GLN A 130 -6.02 -13.08 -1.37
CA GLN A 130 -4.75 -12.94 -0.67
C GLN A 130 -4.97 -13.10 0.84
N HIS A 131 -4.12 -13.88 1.50
CA HIS A 131 -4.17 -14.11 2.95
C HIS A 131 -2.86 -13.61 3.54
N GLU A 132 -2.86 -12.41 4.11
CA GLU A 132 -1.64 -11.73 4.56
C GLU A 132 -1.50 -11.71 6.10
N VAL A 133 -2.61 -11.90 6.81
CA VAL A 133 -2.66 -11.76 8.27
C VAL A 133 -2.67 -13.12 8.95
N PRO A 134 -1.84 -13.34 9.99
CA PRO A 134 -1.87 -14.59 10.74
C PRO A 134 -3.25 -14.88 11.34
N GLN A 135 -3.77 -16.10 11.11
CA GLN A 135 -5.13 -16.52 11.49
C GLN A 135 -5.47 -16.21 12.96
N ARG A 136 -4.51 -16.39 13.88
CA ARG A 136 -4.68 -16.15 15.33
C ARG A 136 -4.99 -14.69 15.70
N LEU A 137 -4.73 -13.74 14.79
CA LEU A 137 -4.90 -12.29 15.00
C LEU A 137 -6.17 -11.74 14.36
N LEU A 138 -6.86 -12.53 13.54
CA LEU A 138 -8.07 -12.10 12.83
C LEU A 138 -9.23 -11.86 13.80
N GLY A 139 -10.04 -10.84 13.51
CA GLY A 139 -11.25 -10.48 14.25
C GLY A 139 -11.01 -9.91 15.66
N LYS A 140 -9.77 -9.60 16.01
CA LYS A 140 -9.40 -9.07 17.33
C LYS A 140 -8.83 -7.67 17.21
N ALA A 141 -9.18 -6.79 18.18
CA ALA A 141 -8.49 -5.52 18.31
C ALA A 141 -7.03 -5.75 18.69
N LEU A 142 -6.11 -5.13 17.96
CA LEU A 142 -4.69 -5.18 18.24
C LEU A 142 -4.03 -3.81 18.04
N ARG A 143 -2.82 -3.66 18.59
CA ARG A 143 -1.96 -2.50 18.34
C ARG A 143 -0.96 -2.85 17.26
N PRO A 144 -1.08 -2.30 16.03
CA PRO A 144 -0.20 -2.67 14.93
C PRO A 144 1.29 -2.50 15.24
N ARG A 145 1.65 -1.48 16.01
CA ARG A 145 3.04 -1.22 16.43
C ARG A 145 3.65 -2.30 17.35
N GLU A 146 2.86 -3.26 17.84
CA GLU A 146 3.33 -4.42 18.59
C GLU A 146 3.53 -5.66 17.71
N HIS A 147 3.25 -5.55 16.40
CA HIS A 147 3.24 -6.65 15.45
C HIS A 147 3.99 -6.31 14.17
N ASP A 148 5.22 -6.78 14.01
CA ASP A 148 6.09 -6.46 12.88
C ASP A 148 5.48 -6.80 11.52
N PHE A 149 4.61 -7.82 11.44
CA PHE A 149 3.95 -8.18 10.18
C PHE A 149 3.13 -7.04 9.60
N CYS A 150 2.58 -6.15 10.44
CA CYS A 150 1.75 -5.02 9.98
C CYS A 150 2.50 -4.10 8.99
N TYR A 151 3.81 -3.95 9.17
CA TYR A 151 4.66 -3.11 8.32
C TYR A 151 5.20 -3.82 7.08
N LEU A 152 4.91 -5.12 6.98
CA LEU A 152 5.28 -5.96 5.84
C LEU A 152 4.07 -6.27 4.94
N LEU A 153 2.87 -5.86 5.35
CA LEU A 153 1.68 -5.95 4.51
C LEU A 153 1.84 -5.08 3.27
N LYS A 154 1.24 -5.50 2.18
CA LYS A 154 1.07 -4.62 1.03
C LYS A 154 0.26 -3.40 1.47
N PRO A 155 0.65 -2.17 1.13
CA PRO A 155 -0.07 -0.96 1.51
C PRO A 155 -1.36 -0.83 0.68
N THR A 156 -2.40 -1.58 1.07
CA THR A 156 -3.71 -1.61 0.42
C THR A 156 -4.69 -0.75 1.20
N ASP A 157 -4.55 0.57 1.12
CA ASP A 157 -5.40 1.56 1.77
C ASP A 157 -6.88 1.44 1.37
N TRP A 158 -7.13 0.98 0.15
CA TRP A 158 -8.44 0.69 -0.43
C TRP A 158 -9.13 -0.56 0.12
N SER A 159 -8.49 -1.38 0.94
CA SER A 159 -9.13 -2.51 1.65
C SER A 159 -9.48 -2.19 3.10
N CYS A 160 -9.53 -0.93 3.46
CA CYS A 160 -9.66 -0.44 4.83
C CYS A 160 -10.87 0.48 5.02
N LEU A 161 -11.35 0.55 6.27
CA LEU A 161 -12.12 1.67 6.80
C LEU A 161 -11.33 2.33 7.93
N TYR A 162 -11.28 3.65 7.91
CA TYR A 162 -10.58 4.50 8.87
C TYR A 162 -11.59 5.38 9.59
N ARG A 163 -11.55 5.48 10.92
CA ARG A 163 -12.39 6.44 11.66
C ARG A 163 -12.00 7.87 11.27
N ALA A 164 -12.95 8.62 10.73
CA ALA A 164 -12.69 9.95 10.16
C ALA A 164 -12.12 10.93 11.20
N GLU A 165 -12.71 10.96 12.39
CA GLU A 165 -12.26 11.82 13.50
C GLU A 165 -10.83 11.49 13.91
N TRP A 166 -10.49 10.20 13.97
CA TRP A 166 -9.13 9.75 14.31
C TRP A 166 -8.11 10.17 13.24
N LEU A 167 -8.38 9.95 11.93
CA LEU A 167 -7.50 10.43 10.86
C LEU A 167 -7.24 11.93 10.94
N SER A 168 -8.31 12.69 11.23
CA SER A 168 -8.21 14.15 11.35
C SER A 168 -7.39 14.57 12.55
N ARG A 169 -7.60 13.95 13.72
CA ARG A 169 -6.89 14.23 14.97
C ARG A 169 -5.39 13.92 14.86
N GLU A 170 -5.04 12.80 14.25
CA GLU A 170 -3.64 12.39 14.06
C GLU A 170 -2.98 13.10 12.88
N GLY A 171 -3.72 13.91 12.13
CA GLY A 171 -3.18 14.61 10.95
C GLY A 171 -2.73 13.70 9.82
N ILE A 172 -3.27 12.46 9.73
CA ILE A 172 -2.88 11.49 8.72
C ILE A 172 -3.40 11.94 7.36
N ARG A 173 -2.49 12.14 6.41
CA ARG A 173 -2.76 12.61 5.04
C ARG A 173 -1.88 11.88 4.05
N PHE A 174 -2.33 11.82 2.81
CA PHE A 174 -1.53 11.38 1.68
C PHE A 174 -0.45 12.40 1.35
N LEU A 175 0.67 11.95 0.84
CA LEU A 175 1.68 12.85 0.29
C LEU A 175 1.14 13.44 -1.02
N ALA A 176 1.01 14.76 -1.09
CA ALA A 176 0.50 15.47 -2.26
C ALA A 176 1.61 15.63 -3.31
N THR A 177 1.88 14.55 -4.05
CA THR A 177 2.82 14.54 -5.17
C THR A 177 2.08 14.46 -6.49
N PRO A 178 2.64 14.99 -7.60
CA PRO A 178 2.01 14.90 -8.92
C PRO A 178 1.82 13.45 -9.39
N GLY A 179 0.67 13.19 -10.01
CA GLY A 179 0.32 11.88 -10.55
C GLY A 179 -0.13 10.89 -9.47
N ALA A 180 -0.10 9.60 -9.80
CA ALA A 180 -0.46 8.50 -8.90
C ALA A 180 0.67 7.48 -8.88
N ALA A 181 1.37 7.32 -7.74
CA ALA A 181 2.36 6.28 -7.53
C ALA A 181 2.76 6.20 -6.06
N PHE A 182 2.50 5.07 -5.42
CA PHE A 182 2.96 4.71 -4.07
C PHE A 182 2.45 5.55 -2.90
N GLN A 183 1.50 6.50 -3.09
CA GLN A 183 1.01 7.37 -2.01
C GLN A 183 0.30 6.61 -0.89
N ASP A 184 -0.17 5.41 -1.16
CA ASP A 184 -0.67 4.43 -0.18
C ASP A 184 0.39 4.03 0.85
N THR A 185 1.67 4.03 0.47
CA THR A 185 2.79 3.54 1.30
C THR A 185 2.96 4.37 2.58
N SER A 186 3.15 5.69 2.46
CA SER A 186 3.32 6.54 3.64
C SER A 186 2.02 6.70 4.43
N PHE A 187 0.87 6.76 3.75
CA PHE A 187 -0.43 6.85 4.39
C PHE A 187 -0.69 5.64 5.29
N MET A 188 -0.55 4.42 4.76
CA MET A 188 -0.75 3.19 5.51
C MET A 188 0.24 3.03 6.67
N PHE A 189 1.51 3.37 6.45
CA PHE A 189 2.52 3.32 7.51
C PHE A 189 2.14 4.25 8.66
N LYS A 190 1.81 5.51 8.37
CA LYS A 190 1.37 6.48 9.37
C LYS A 190 0.11 6.01 10.10
N ALA A 191 -0.88 5.49 9.39
CA ALA A 191 -2.10 4.96 9.98
C ALA A 191 -1.82 3.78 10.92
N LEU A 192 -1.01 2.80 10.51
CA LEU A 192 -0.66 1.66 11.35
C LEU A 192 0.18 2.05 12.57
N CYS A 193 1.03 3.06 12.46
CA CYS A 193 1.82 3.58 13.58
C CYS A 193 0.99 4.37 14.59
N SER A 194 -0.04 5.09 14.14
CA SER A 194 -0.81 6.02 14.99
C SER A 194 -1.96 5.35 15.74
N THR A 195 -2.45 4.19 15.28
CA THR A 195 -3.59 3.55 15.93
C THR A 195 -3.17 2.61 17.06
N ASP A 196 -3.92 2.68 18.17
CA ASP A 196 -3.88 1.69 19.25
C ASP A 196 -4.90 0.57 19.06
N ARG A 197 -5.80 0.68 18.07
CA ARG A 197 -6.91 -0.26 17.87
C ARG A 197 -7.18 -0.48 16.39
N ALA A 198 -6.53 -1.48 15.82
CA ALA A 198 -6.84 -2.00 14.50
C ALA A 198 -7.51 -3.37 14.59
N VAL A 199 -8.37 -3.70 13.63
CA VAL A 199 -8.93 -5.04 13.45
C VAL A 199 -8.66 -5.51 12.02
N PHE A 200 -8.24 -6.75 11.88
CA PHE A 200 -7.97 -7.38 10.58
C PHE A 200 -8.95 -8.53 10.34
N LEU A 201 -9.46 -8.63 9.12
CA LEU A 201 -10.42 -9.64 8.70
C LEU A 201 -9.84 -10.46 7.54
N ASP A 202 -10.14 -11.74 7.50
CA ASP A 202 -9.90 -12.60 6.34
C ASP A 202 -11.11 -12.62 5.40
N VAL A 203 -11.65 -11.43 5.12
CA VAL A 203 -12.79 -11.22 4.23
C VAL A 203 -12.31 -10.36 3.06
N PRO A 204 -12.46 -10.81 1.81
CA PRO A 204 -12.08 -10.02 0.66
C PRO A 204 -13.02 -8.83 0.50
N ILE A 205 -12.44 -7.63 0.44
CA ILE A 205 -13.17 -6.35 0.34
C ILE A 205 -13.19 -5.87 -1.11
N VAL A 206 -12.07 -6.01 -1.82
CA VAL A 206 -11.89 -5.48 -3.18
C VAL A 206 -11.31 -6.55 -4.09
N ARG A 207 -11.82 -6.61 -5.31
CA ARG A 207 -11.18 -7.25 -6.47
C ARG A 207 -10.23 -6.26 -7.08
N TYR A 208 -8.93 -6.44 -6.79
CA TYR A 208 -7.86 -5.62 -7.32
C TYR A 208 -7.52 -6.05 -8.75
N ARG A 209 -7.84 -5.19 -9.71
CA ARG A 209 -7.66 -5.48 -11.14
C ARG A 209 -6.19 -5.61 -11.52
N GLN A 210 -5.86 -6.68 -12.28
CA GLN A 210 -4.51 -6.97 -12.73
C GLN A 210 -4.33 -6.78 -14.24
N ASP A 211 -5.40 -6.66 -15.01
CA ASP A 211 -5.40 -6.55 -16.48
C ASP A 211 -5.69 -5.12 -16.97
N ASN A 212 -5.39 -4.10 -16.15
CA ASN A 212 -5.37 -2.70 -16.55
C ASN A 212 -3.99 -2.32 -17.10
N GLU A 213 -3.88 -2.21 -18.45
CA GLU A 213 -2.63 -1.81 -19.12
C GLU A 213 -2.24 -0.35 -18.81
N GLY A 214 -3.22 0.50 -18.50
CA GLY A 214 -3.02 1.90 -18.12
C GLY A 214 -2.61 2.11 -16.67
N SER A 215 -2.34 1.05 -15.90
CA SER A 215 -1.96 1.16 -14.49
C SER A 215 -0.75 2.08 -14.31
N SER A 216 -0.90 3.04 -13.39
CA SER A 216 0.11 4.06 -13.09
C SER A 216 1.45 3.47 -12.62
N ILE A 217 1.44 2.23 -12.14
CA ILE A 217 2.61 1.52 -11.63
C ILE A 217 3.63 1.17 -12.73
N ASN A 218 3.21 1.16 -14.00
CA ASN A 218 4.05 0.76 -15.13
C ASN A 218 4.91 1.90 -15.73
N SER A 219 4.86 3.11 -15.15
CA SER A 219 5.57 4.29 -15.71
C SER A 219 6.98 4.42 -15.14
N GLU A 220 8.00 4.36 -16.01
CA GLU A 220 9.41 4.60 -15.64
C GLU A 220 9.66 6.03 -15.11
N SER A 221 8.85 7.02 -15.54
CA SER A 221 8.95 8.40 -15.03
C SER A 221 8.68 8.51 -13.53
N LYS A 222 8.16 7.44 -12.90
CA LYS A 222 7.86 7.34 -11.47
C LYS A 222 8.88 6.49 -10.69
N ALA A 223 10.03 6.21 -11.29
CA ALA A 223 11.08 5.38 -10.70
C ALA A 223 11.45 5.79 -9.26
N TYR A 224 11.45 7.08 -8.98
CA TYR A 224 11.83 7.63 -7.66
C TYR A 224 10.64 8.02 -6.76
N ALA A 225 9.39 7.83 -7.20
CA ALA A 225 8.23 8.19 -6.40
C ALA A 225 8.17 7.42 -5.08
N VAL A 226 8.54 6.15 -5.09
CA VAL A 226 8.63 5.32 -3.88
C VAL A 226 9.61 5.90 -2.85
N CYS A 227 10.67 6.57 -3.29
CA CYS A 227 11.65 7.20 -2.40
C CYS A 227 11.02 8.36 -1.63
N GLY A 228 10.23 9.21 -2.31
CA GLY A 228 9.52 10.30 -1.67
C GLY A 228 8.57 9.84 -0.56
N GLU A 229 7.91 8.70 -0.74
CA GLU A 229 7.05 8.10 0.28
C GLU A 229 7.84 7.66 1.52
N TYR A 230 9.01 7.03 1.34
CA TYR A 230 9.86 6.65 2.47
C TYR A 230 10.57 7.83 3.13
N ASP A 231 10.89 8.89 2.39
CA ASP A 231 11.38 10.16 2.94
C ASP A 231 10.28 10.84 3.80
N GLU A 232 9.02 10.75 3.40
CA GLU A 232 7.86 11.20 4.19
C GLU A 232 7.71 10.40 5.48
N ILE A 233 7.82 9.07 5.42
CA ILE A 233 7.77 8.22 6.62
C ILE A 233 8.89 8.58 7.60
N GLU A 234 10.13 8.77 7.12
CA GLU A 234 11.26 9.18 7.96
C GLU A 234 11.00 10.52 8.65
N ARG A 235 10.51 11.50 7.89
CA ARG A 235 10.16 12.83 8.42
C ARG A 235 9.05 12.73 9.46
N TRP A 236 8.01 11.94 9.18
CA TRP A 236 6.91 11.73 10.11
C TRP A 236 7.37 11.05 11.41
N LEU A 237 8.20 10.01 11.32
CA LEU A 237 8.78 9.33 12.49
C LEU A 237 9.61 10.30 13.34
N ALA A 238 10.41 11.16 12.71
CA ALA A 238 11.22 12.15 13.43
C ALA A 238 10.37 13.19 14.19
N LEU A 239 9.16 13.48 13.72
CA LEU A 239 8.27 14.49 14.31
C LEU A 239 7.28 13.92 15.35
N HIS A 240 6.89 12.65 15.22
CA HIS A 240 5.75 12.06 15.96
C HIS A 240 6.15 10.91 16.87
N ALA A 241 7.40 10.49 16.86
CA ALA A 241 7.87 9.38 17.67
C ALA A 241 8.84 9.86 18.75
N ASP A 242 8.65 9.36 19.99
CA ASP A 242 9.74 9.40 20.96
C ASP A 242 10.86 8.42 20.55
N ASP A 243 12.03 8.56 21.17
CA ASP A 243 13.20 7.74 20.83
C ASP A 243 12.95 6.23 20.95
N ALA A 244 12.14 5.80 21.92
CA ALA A 244 11.81 4.40 22.14
C ALA A 244 10.88 3.87 21.05
N PHE A 245 9.87 4.65 20.64
CA PHE A 245 8.98 4.30 19.55
C PHE A 245 9.71 4.28 18.20
N ALA A 246 10.51 5.31 17.92
CA ALA A 246 11.29 5.37 16.68
C ALA A 246 12.27 4.19 16.58
N ALA A 247 12.95 3.83 17.67
CA ALA A 247 13.85 2.69 17.70
C ALA A 247 13.11 1.37 17.43
N ARG A 248 11.90 1.20 17.98
CA ARG A 248 11.06 0.02 17.74
C ARG A 248 10.60 -0.07 16.28
N MET A 249 10.14 1.04 15.70
CA MET A 249 9.65 1.07 14.32
C MET A 249 10.75 1.00 13.27
N ARG A 250 12.00 1.25 13.65
CA ARG A 250 13.15 1.36 12.73
C ARG A 250 13.36 0.08 11.92
N LEU A 251 13.30 -1.08 12.54
CA LEU A 251 13.48 -2.35 11.81
C LEU A 251 12.36 -2.56 10.77
N GLY A 252 11.10 -2.41 11.19
CA GLY A 252 9.94 -2.55 10.29
C GLY A 252 10.01 -1.56 9.13
N PHE A 253 10.33 -0.30 9.41
CA PHE A 253 10.53 0.74 8.41
C PHE A 253 11.65 0.37 7.42
N GLN A 254 12.84 0.00 7.89
CA GLN A 254 13.98 -0.32 7.03
C GLN A 254 13.73 -1.55 6.18
N VAL A 255 13.11 -2.60 6.75
CA VAL A 255 12.76 -3.81 6.00
C VAL A 255 11.70 -3.53 4.96
N SER A 256 10.67 -2.75 5.28
CA SER A 256 9.64 -2.31 4.34
C SER A 256 10.25 -1.48 3.20
N LYS A 257 11.09 -0.50 3.53
CA LYS A 257 11.84 0.33 2.57
C LYS A 257 12.66 -0.53 1.61
N LEU A 258 13.46 -1.45 2.16
CA LEU A 258 14.27 -2.34 1.32
C LEU A 258 13.42 -3.19 0.39
N ASN A 259 12.34 -3.79 0.88
CA ASN A 259 11.44 -4.62 0.07
C ASN A 259 10.82 -3.81 -1.08
N ALA A 260 10.31 -2.62 -0.80
CA ALA A 260 9.70 -1.73 -1.79
C ALA A 260 10.72 -1.26 -2.83
N TYR A 261 11.91 -0.88 -2.38
CA TYR A 261 13.00 -0.45 -3.27
C TYR A 261 13.47 -1.58 -4.17
N LEU A 262 13.65 -2.79 -3.63
CA LEU A 262 14.06 -3.95 -4.44
C LEU A 262 12.96 -4.37 -5.43
N TRP A 263 11.69 -4.29 -5.03
CA TRP A 263 10.58 -4.54 -5.94
C TRP A 263 10.52 -3.49 -7.06
N ASN A 264 10.77 -2.22 -6.74
CA ASN A 264 10.86 -1.16 -7.74
C ASN A 264 12.07 -1.36 -8.66
N LEU A 265 13.26 -1.70 -8.09
CA LEU A 265 14.47 -1.99 -8.85
C LEU A 265 14.28 -3.09 -9.90
N ASP A 266 13.50 -4.14 -9.59
CA ASP A 266 13.21 -5.24 -10.51
C ASP A 266 12.40 -4.81 -11.76
N ARG A 267 11.77 -3.63 -11.71
CA ARG A 267 10.91 -3.09 -12.78
C ARG A 267 11.58 -2.01 -13.60
N LEU A 268 12.71 -1.49 -13.14
CA LEU A 268 13.43 -0.44 -13.84
C LEU A 268 14.23 -0.99 -15.01
N GLY A 269 14.21 -0.25 -16.12
CA GLY A 269 15.04 -0.52 -17.28
C GLY A 269 16.54 -0.37 -17.01
N ASP A 270 17.34 -0.73 -18.02
CA ASP A 270 18.80 -0.75 -17.91
C ASP A 270 19.41 0.63 -17.63
N ASP A 271 18.74 1.69 -18.04
CA ASP A 271 19.20 3.07 -17.87
C ASP A 271 19.04 3.57 -16.42
N LEU A 272 17.96 3.18 -15.74
CA LEU A 272 17.62 3.68 -14.41
C LEU A 272 18.04 2.75 -13.26
N ALA A 273 18.08 1.45 -13.49
CA ALA A 273 18.33 0.50 -12.41
C ALA A 273 19.73 0.63 -11.76
N PRO A 274 20.84 0.93 -12.49
CA PRO A 274 22.13 1.13 -11.84
C PRO A 274 22.12 2.32 -10.87
N GLU A 275 21.60 3.47 -11.30
CA GLU A 275 21.49 4.66 -10.45
C GLU A 275 20.61 4.39 -9.23
N PHE A 276 19.49 3.69 -9.42
CA PHE A 276 18.60 3.33 -8.31
C PHE A 276 19.25 2.35 -7.33
N ALA A 277 20.05 1.38 -7.80
CA ALA A 277 20.82 0.49 -6.92
C ALA A 277 21.85 1.25 -6.09
N HIS A 278 22.56 2.22 -6.68
CA HIS A 278 23.47 3.11 -5.97
C HIS A 278 22.73 3.98 -4.93
N ARG A 279 21.52 4.46 -5.24
CA ARG A 279 20.69 5.19 -4.29
C ARG A 279 20.35 4.32 -3.08
N ILE A 280 19.90 3.08 -3.29
CA ILE A 280 19.62 2.16 -2.18
C ILE A 280 20.86 1.99 -1.31
N ALA A 281 22.02 1.73 -1.94
CA ALA A 281 23.28 1.54 -1.23
C ALA A 281 23.67 2.77 -0.42
N SER A 282 23.53 3.97 -0.98
CA SER A 282 23.82 5.24 -0.32
C SER A 282 22.95 5.46 0.93
N GLU A 283 21.63 5.33 0.81
CA GLU A 283 20.70 5.55 1.91
C GLU A 283 20.91 4.55 3.05
N PHE A 284 21.04 3.26 2.74
CA PHE A 284 21.27 2.24 3.76
C PHE A 284 22.70 2.28 4.36
N SER A 285 23.71 2.74 3.60
CA SER A 285 25.04 3.02 4.14
C SER A 285 25.01 4.16 5.17
N ALA A 286 24.18 5.18 4.93
CA ALA A 286 23.97 6.24 5.90
C ALA A 286 23.34 5.72 7.20
N TYR A 287 22.33 4.82 7.13
CA TYR A 287 21.79 4.16 8.33
C TYR A 287 22.86 3.35 9.07
N ALA A 288 23.68 2.59 8.32
CA ALA A 288 24.75 1.78 8.93
C ALA A 288 25.80 2.66 9.61
N ALA A 289 26.19 3.77 8.98
CA ALA A 289 27.16 4.72 9.53
C ALA A 289 26.69 5.40 10.82
N ARG A 290 25.37 5.61 10.96
CA ARG A 290 24.76 6.14 12.19
C ARG A 290 24.50 5.06 13.25
N GLY A 291 24.83 3.78 12.99
CA GLY A 291 24.56 2.66 13.89
C GLY A 291 23.07 2.30 14.01
N GLU A 292 22.28 2.66 13.02
CA GLU A 292 20.81 2.48 13.03
C GLU A 292 20.36 1.13 12.47
N ILE A 293 21.27 0.29 11.96
CA ILE A 293 20.94 -1.06 11.51
C ILE A 293 21.29 -2.06 12.60
N ASP A 294 20.26 -2.61 13.24
CA ASP A 294 20.39 -3.75 14.16
C ASP A 294 20.49 -5.06 13.37
N TRP A 295 21.67 -5.36 12.87
CA TRP A 295 21.93 -6.54 12.04
C TRP A 295 21.44 -7.87 12.62
N PRO A 296 21.57 -8.15 13.94
CA PRO A 296 21.02 -9.34 14.57
C PRO A 296 19.51 -9.47 14.49
N ALA A 297 18.77 -8.37 14.46
CA ALA A 297 17.31 -8.36 14.39
C ALA A 297 16.78 -8.61 12.95
N TRP A 298 17.64 -8.46 11.93
CA TRP A 298 17.26 -8.71 10.55
C TRP A 298 17.16 -10.20 10.25
N ASP A 299 16.19 -10.60 9.43
CA ASP A 299 16.23 -11.92 8.80
C ASP A 299 17.57 -12.14 8.10
N ALA A 300 18.20 -13.31 8.33
CA ALA A 300 19.55 -13.59 7.88
C ALA A 300 19.72 -13.45 6.36
N TRP A 301 18.69 -13.86 5.58
CA TRP A 301 18.73 -13.71 4.14
C TRP A 301 18.59 -12.24 3.69
N LYS A 302 17.70 -11.47 4.32
CA LYS A 302 17.57 -10.04 4.04
C LYS A 302 18.82 -9.25 4.41
N ALA A 303 19.44 -9.56 5.56
CA ALA A 303 20.70 -8.98 5.97
C ALA A 303 21.84 -9.29 4.96
N THR A 304 21.89 -10.52 4.45
CA THR A 304 22.88 -10.92 3.42
C THR A 304 22.66 -10.19 2.10
N ASN A 305 21.41 -10.04 1.66
CA ASN A 305 21.06 -9.25 0.48
C ASN A 305 21.52 -7.79 0.62
N LEU A 306 21.16 -7.16 1.73
CA LEU A 306 21.52 -5.77 1.98
C LEU A 306 23.04 -5.58 2.03
N ARG A 307 23.76 -6.42 2.77
CA ARG A 307 25.23 -6.35 2.82
C ARG A 307 25.89 -6.53 1.45
N ALA A 308 25.38 -7.41 0.60
CA ALA A 308 25.88 -7.57 -0.75
C ALA A 308 25.67 -6.30 -1.60
N LEU A 309 24.49 -5.72 -1.51
CA LEU A 309 24.15 -4.47 -2.21
C LEU A 309 24.99 -3.29 -1.72
N LEU A 310 25.22 -3.15 -0.40
CA LEU A 310 26.06 -2.09 0.16
C LEU A 310 27.53 -2.22 -0.25
N ARG A 311 28.02 -3.45 -0.43
CA ARG A 311 29.40 -3.71 -0.81
C ARG A 311 29.68 -3.41 -2.28
N ASP A 312 28.77 -3.81 -3.17
CA ASP A 312 28.91 -3.66 -4.61
C ASP A 312 27.53 -3.63 -5.29
N PRO A 313 26.93 -2.45 -5.47
CA PRO A 313 25.60 -2.30 -6.06
C PRO A 313 25.50 -2.81 -7.50
N GLU A 314 26.58 -2.67 -8.29
CA GLU A 314 26.59 -3.09 -9.69
C GLU A 314 26.63 -4.61 -9.80
N HIS A 315 27.53 -5.26 -9.06
CA HIS A 315 27.56 -6.72 -8.99
C HIS A 315 26.24 -7.30 -8.44
N TYR A 316 25.68 -6.67 -7.41
CA TYR A 316 24.39 -7.09 -6.87
C TYR A 316 23.29 -7.02 -7.93
N LEU A 317 23.22 -5.93 -8.70
CA LEU A 317 22.24 -5.74 -9.76
C LEU A 317 22.42 -6.79 -10.87
N ASP A 318 23.67 -7.05 -11.31
CA ASP A 318 23.97 -8.06 -12.32
C ASP A 318 23.51 -9.46 -11.89
N VAL A 319 23.87 -9.88 -10.66
CA VAL A 319 23.44 -11.18 -10.11
C VAL A 319 21.92 -11.24 -9.96
N ARG A 320 21.28 -10.15 -9.53
CA ARG A 320 19.82 -10.07 -9.37
C ARG A 320 19.11 -10.22 -10.72
N ARG A 321 19.53 -9.50 -11.75
CA ARG A 321 18.93 -9.59 -13.09
C ARG A 321 19.06 -10.96 -13.72
N ARG A 322 20.20 -11.63 -13.52
CA ARG A 322 20.45 -12.97 -14.11
C ARG A 322 19.71 -14.10 -13.40
N TYR A 323 19.56 -14.02 -12.09
CA TYR A 323 19.16 -15.18 -11.29
C TYR A 323 17.91 -14.98 -10.44
N HIS A 324 17.49 -13.73 -10.15
CA HIS A 324 16.28 -13.46 -9.39
C HIS A 324 15.05 -13.73 -10.25
N GLY A 325 14.02 -14.35 -9.63
CA GLY A 325 12.76 -14.63 -10.30
C GLY A 325 11.80 -15.42 -9.41
N PRO A 326 10.60 -15.71 -9.90
CA PRO A 326 9.60 -16.43 -9.14
C PRO A 326 10.00 -17.89 -8.90
N GLY A 327 9.56 -18.39 -7.74
CA GLY A 327 9.73 -19.81 -7.36
C GLY A 327 11.02 -20.12 -6.60
N ALA A 328 11.01 -21.30 -5.96
CA ALA A 328 12.08 -21.73 -5.07
C ALA A 328 13.42 -21.96 -5.78
N ALA A 329 13.38 -22.44 -7.03
CA ALA A 329 14.60 -22.70 -7.81
C ALA A 329 15.33 -21.40 -8.20
N ALA A 330 14.60 -20.36 -8.60
CA ALA A 330 15.18 -19.04 -8.89
C ALA A 330 15.76 -18.42 -7.61
N LYS A 331 15.02 -18.47 -6.50
CA LYS A 331 15.50 -18.01 -5.20
C LYS A 331 16.80 -18.71 -4.78
N ALA A 332 16.88 -20.02 -4.95
CA ALA A 332 18.07 -20.80 -4.61
C ALA A 332 19.27 -20.44 -5.50
N ARG A 333 19.07 -20.30 -6.81
CA ARG A 333 20.13 -19.86 -7.75
C ARG A 333 20.64 -18.47 -7.40
N PHE A 334 19.73 -17.51 -7.19
CA PHE A 334 20.10 -16.16 -6.80
C PHE A 334 20.93 -16.14 -5.50
N ALA A 335 20.48 -16.88 -4.47
CA ALA A 335 21.18 -16.96 -3.20
C ALA A 335 22.59 -17.59 -3.34
N LEU A 336 22.73 -18.63 -4.15
CA LEU A 336 24.01 -19.29 -4.40
C LEU A 336 24.99 -18.35 -5.12
N HIS A 337 24.53 -17.63 -6.15
CA HIS A 337 25.40 -16.71 -6.90
C HIS A 337 25.75 -15.44 -6.12
N LEU A 338 24.83 -14.96 -5.25
CA LEU A 338 25.04 -13.76 -4.46
C LEU A 338 26.00 -14.00 -3.27
N ALA A 339 25.86 -15.13 -2.56
CA ALA A 339 26.52 -15.36 -1.28
C ALA A 339 26.99 -16.81 -1.06
N GLY A 340 27.12 -17.58 -2.13
CA GLY A 340 27.62 -18.96 -2.07
C GLY A 340 26.71 -19.92 -1.27
N PRO A 341 27.30 -21.07 -0.81
CA PRO A 341 26.52 -22.06 -0.06
C PRO A 341 25.88 -21.55 1.24
N ALA A 342 26.53 -20.58 1.91
CA ALA A 342 25.99 -19.95 3.12
C ALA A 342 24.73 -19.14 2.81
N GLY A 343 24.72 -18.36 1.72
CA GLY A 343 23.54 -17.62 1.25
C GLY A 343 22.38 -18.55 0.88
N LEU A 344 22.68 -19.68 0.24
CA LEU A 344 21.68 -20.70 -0.07
C LEU A 344 21.03 -21.27 1.20
N ALA A 345 21.83 -21.62 2.22
CA ALA A 345 21.32 -22.12 3.50
C ALA A 345 20.40 -21.08 4.19
N GLN A 346 20.78 -19.80 4.19
CA GLN A 346 19.96 -18.71 4.75
C GLN A 346 18.66 -18.53 3.98
N ALA A 347 18.70 -18.54 2.65
CA ALA A 347 17.53 -18.36 1.80
C ALA A 347 16.50 -19.50 1.93
N LEU A 348 16.95 -20.71 2.22
CA LEU A 348 16.11 -21.90 2.42
C LEU A 348 15.69 -22.10 3.88
N GLY A 349 16.52 -21.68 4.84
CA GLY A 349 16.28 -21.82 6.28
C GLY A 349 15.25 -20.83 6.84
N GLY A 350 14.94 -19.73 6.17
CA GLY A 350 14.01 -18.68 6.60
C GLY A 350 12.52 -19.06 6.58
N ARG A 351 12.16 -20.33 6.61
CA ARG A 351 10.76 -20.83 6.67
C ARG A 351 10.33 -21.29 8.08
N ARG A 352 10.95 -20.75 9.13
CA ARG A 352 10.48 -20.99 10.51
C ARG A 352 10.19 -19.65 11.18
N GLY A 353 8.89 -19.22 11.08
CA GLY A 353 8.39 -18.07 11.80
C GLY A 353 7.03 -17.67 11.24
#